data_35a34268920ca2479c3293e0358c5b1a
#
_entry.id   35a34268920ca2479c3293e0358c5b1a
#
_cell.length_a   1.000
_cell.length_b   1.000
_cell.length_c   1.000
_cell.angle_alpha   90.00
_cell.angle_beta   90.00
_cell.angle_gamma   90.00
#
_symmetry.space_group_name_H-M   'P 1'
#
loop_
_entity.id
_entity.type
_entity.pdbx_description
1 polymer ?
#
loop_
_entity_poly.entity_id
_entity_poly.type
_entity_poly.pdbx_seq_one_letter_code
_entity_poly.pdbx_strand_id
1 'polypeptide(L)'
;MGANVLIMAGGTGGHVFPALACAREFQARGYTVHWLGTPRGIENELVPAAGLELHRINASGLRGKGKLSLLKAPLMLLKSVWQARAIMRRLKPVCVVGFGGYVTGPGGLAAKLAGVPVIVHEQNAVAGTANRLLVPFAARVCEAFPDTFTLSDSRRTTGNPVRSELFLETSRPALAGRKARLLILGGSLGAEPLNKLLPEALAQVAADLRPEVFHQAGKNHDEVTAERYRAAGVDAQVQPFIKDMAQAYGWADLVVCRAGA
;
A
#
# COMPACT_ATOMS: atom_id res chain seq x y z
N MET A 1 3.19 -17.55 -24.91
CA MET A 1 2.99 -16.30 -24.15
C MET A 1 2.02 -16.60 -23.01
N GLY A 2 2.34 -16.19 -21.79
CA GLY A 2 1.46 -16.37 -20.63
C GLY A 2 0.14 -15.62 -20.77
N ALA A 3 -0.90 -16.06 -20.05
CA ALA A 3 -2.17 -15.36 -20.01
C ALA A 3 -2.01 -13.99 -19.32
N ASN A 4 -2.73 -12.97 -19.79
CA ASN A 4 -2.65 -11.62 -19.25
C ASN A 4 -3.48 -11.48 -17.98
N VAL A 5 -2.94 -10.83 -16.95
CA VAL A 5 -3.62 -10.39 -15.74
C VAL A 5 -3.53 -8.88 -15.65
N LEU A 6 -4.63 -8.19 -15.32
CA LEU A 6 -4.64 -6.75 -15.14
C LEU A 6 -4.83 -6.40 -13.66
N ILE A 7 -3.81 -5.83 -13.04
CA ILE A 7 -3.88 -5.33 -11.67
C ILE A 7 -4.38 -3.88 -11.67
N MET A 8 -5.26 -3.56 -10.74
CA MET A 8 -5.86 -2.23 -10.57
C MET A 8 -5.54 -1.72 -9.17
N ALA A 9 -4.58 -0.83 -9.07
CA ALA A 9 -4.22 -0.19 -7.81
C ALA A 9 -3.61 1.18 -8.06
N GLY A 10 -3.85 2.14 -7.17
CA GLY A 10 -3.27 3.46 -7.29
C GLY A 10 -3.48 4.33 -6.07
N GLY A 11 -2.78 5.46 -6.07
CA GLY A 11 -2.87 6.51 -5.07
C GLY A 11 -1.86 6.35 -3.93
N THR A 12 -2.05 5.42 -3.01
CA THR A 12 -1.23 5.27 -1.79
C THR A 12 -0.46 3.96 -1.75
N GLY A 13 0.60 3.93 -0.91
CA GLY A 13 1.42 2.72 -0.70
C GLY A 13 0.61 1.53 -0.18
N GLY A 14 -0.43 1.77 0.62
CA GLY A 14 -1.30 0.72 1.16
C GLY A 14 -1.98 -0.13 0.09
N HIS A 15 -2.26 0.44 -1.09
CA HIS A 15 -2.79 -0.30 -2.24
C HIS A 15 -1.70 -0.83 -3.17
N VAL A 16 -0.68 0.00 -3.43
CA VAL A 16 0.33 -0.28 -4.47
C VAL A 16 1.30 -1.38 -4.05
N PHE A 17 1.80 -1.38 -2.80
CA PHE A 17 2.77 -2.38 -2.36
C PHE A 17 2.20 -3.81 -2.30
N PRO A 18 1.01 -4.06 -1.72
CA PRO A 18 0.39 -5.39 -1.77
C PRO A 18 0.11 -5.86 -3.20
N ALA A 19 -0.32 -4.93 -4.06
CA ALA A 19 -0.56 -5.22 -5.47
C ALA A 19 0.73 -5.58 -6.22
N LEU A 20 1.86 -4.93 -5.93
CA LEU A 20 3.18 -5.28 -6.47
C LEU A 20 3.66 -6.66 -5.99
N ALA A 21 3.41 -7.02 -4.72
CA ALA A 21 3.72 -8.35 -4.22
C ALA A 21 2.95 -9.43 -5.00
N CYS A 22 1.64 -9.23 -5.22
CA CYS A 22 0.85 -10.12 -6.06
C CYS A 22 1.31 -10.14 -7.52
N ALA A 23 1.71 -8.99 -8.08
CA ALA A 23 2.21 -8.91 -9.45
C ALA A 23 3.43 -9.82 -9.67
N ARG A 24 4.39 -9.79 -8.75
CA ARG A 24 5.58 -10.64 -8.78
C ARG A 24 5.22 -12.13 -8.73
N GLU A 25 4.26 -12.49 -7.88
CA GLU A 25 3.80 -13.87 -7.77
C GLU A 25 3.10 -14.33 -9.06
N PHE A 26 2.29 -13.48 -9.69
CA PHE A 26 1.71 -13.79 -11.01
C PHE A 26 2.78 -13.97 -12.08
N GLN A 27 3.81 -13.10 -12.11
CA GLN A 27 4.93 -13.23 -13.04
C GLN A 27 5.72 -14.52 -12.80
N ALA A 28 6.00 -14.88 -11.54
CA ALA A 28 6.67 -16.13 -11.19
C ALA A 28 5.90 -17.39 -11.65
N ARG A 29 4.57 -17.29 -11.72
CA ARG A 29 3.68 -18.33 -12.26
C ARG A 29 3.49 -18.27 -13.78
N GLY A 30 4.23 -17.43 -14.49
CA GLY A 30 4.22 -17.36 -15.95
C GLY A 30 3.12 -16.51 -16.56
N TYR A 31 2.40 -15.68 -15.76
CA TYR A 31 1.44 -14.72 -16.29
C TYR A 31 2.14 -13.45 -16.77
N THR A 32 1.58 -12.84 -17.80
CA THR A 32 1.95 -11.47 -18.20
C THR A 32 1.11 -10.48 -17.40
N VAL A 33 1.77 -9.66 -16.60
CA VAL A 33 1.08 -8.72 -15.70
C VAL A 33 1.10 -7.32 -16.28
N HIS A 34 -0.08 -6.73 -16.38
CA HIS A 34 -0.31 -5.34 -16.73
C HIS A 34 -0.89 -4.59 -15.54
N TRP A 35 -0.73 -3.27 -15.52
CA TRP A 35 -1.22 -2.45 -14.43
C TRP A 35 -2.12 -1.33 -14.92
N LEU A 36 -3.24 -1.11 -14.24
CA LEU A 36 -4.14 0.01 -14.45
C LEU A 36 -3.95 1.01 -13.30
N GLY A 37 -3.56 2.23 -13.62
CA GLY A 37 -3.32 3.31 -12.67
C GLY A 37 -3.93 4.64 -13.13
N THR A 38 -3.63 5.69 -12.36
CA THR A 38 -3.98 7.07 -12.70
C THR A 38 -2.76 7.85 -13.21
N PRO A 39 -2.93 9.03 -13.83
CA PRO A 39 -1.81 9.92 -14.15
C PRO A 39 -1.08 10.47 -12.92
N ARG A 40 -1.64 10.31 -11.72
CA ARG A 40 -1.10 10.84 -10.46
C ARG A 40 -1.12 9.74 -9.40
N GLY A 41 -0.05 9.62 -8.64
CA GLY A 41 0.09 8.64 -7.57
C GLY A 41 1.43 7.92 -7.66
N ILE A 42 1.78 7.22 -6.59
CA ILE A 42 3.08 6.54 -6.48
C ILE A 42 3.25 5.38 -7.45
N GLU A 43 2.14 4.87 -8.02
CA GLU A 43 2.16 3.83 -9.05
C GLU A 43 2.94 4.28 -10.29
N ASN A 44 3.01 5.58 -10.57
CA ASN A 44 3.73 6.10 -11.74
C ASN A 44 5.26 5.94 -11.64
N GLU A 45 5.78 5.84 -10.44
CA GLU A 45 7.20 5.57 -10.17
C GLU A 45 7.44 4.08 -9.93
N LEU A 46 6.66 3.48 -9.03
CA LEU A 46 6.91 2.12 -8.53
C LEU A 46 6.61 1.02 -9.56
N VAL A 47 5.58 1.19 -10.39
CA VAL A 47 5.17 0.15 -11.36
C VAL A 47 6.18 0.01 -12.49
N PRO A 48 6.63 1.09 -13.15
CA PRO A 48 7.71 1.01 -14.14
C PRO A 48 9.04 0.53 -13.55
N ALA A 49 9.37 0.97 -12.31
CA ALA A 49 10.58 0.50 -11.61
C ALA A 49 10.55 -1.01 -11.33
N ALA A 50 9.36 -1.60 -11.21
CA ALA A 50 9.18 -3.06 -11.09
C ALA A 50 9.15 -3.79 -12.45
N GLY A 51 9.39 -3.10 -13.58
CA GLY A 51 9.38 -3.68 -14.93
C GLY A 51 7.98 -4.01 -15.45
N LEU A 52 6.93 -3.39 -14.90
CA LEU A 52 5.54 -3.62 -15.29
C LEU A 52 5.01 -2.52 -16.22
N GLU A 53 4.19 -2.92 -17.20
CA GLU A 53 3.52 -1.96 -18.09
C GLU A 53 2.35 -1.26 -17.39
N LEU A 54 2.43 0.06 -17.26
CA LEU A 54 1.42 0.91 -16.63
C LEU A 54 0.50 1.57 -17.66
N HIS A 55 -0.77 1.16 -17.66
CA HIS A 55 -1.85 1.81 -18.41
C HIS A 55 -2.57 2.81 -17.52
N ARG A 56 -2.84 4.00 -18.04
CA ARG A 56 -3.45 5.09 -17.27
C ARG A 56 -4.86 5.40 -17.73
N ILE A 57 -5.77 5.60 -16.77
CA ILE A 57 -7.10 6.13 -17.01
C ILE A 57 -7.32 7.41 -16.19
N ASN A 58 -8.16 8.30 -16.68
CA ASN A 58 -8.46 9.58 -16.04
C ASN A 58 -9.46 9.40 -14.89
N ALA A 59 -9.07 8.67 -13.86
CA ALA A 59 -9.86 8.49 -12.64
C ALA A 59 -9.33 9.41 -11.52
N SER A 60 -10.23 10.04 -10.79
CA SER A 60 -9.88 10.89 -9.64
C SER A 60 -10.96 10.82 -8.58
N GLY A 61 -10.56 10.99 -7.29
CA GLY A 61 -11.51 11.06 -6.19
C GLY A 61 -12.47 12.25 -6.32
N LEU A 62 -13.68 12.04 -5.82
CA LEU A 62 -14.72 13.06 -5.73
C LEU A 62 -14.73 13.76 -4.37
N ARG A 63 -14.07 13.19 -3.39
CA ARG A 63 -14.06 13.68 -1.99
C ARG A 63 -13.36 15.02 -1.91
N GLY A 64 -14.03 16.03 -1.33
CA GLY A 64 -13.48 17.39 -1.17
C GLY A 64 -13.57 18.29 -2.40
N LYS A 65 -14.24 17.86 -3.49
CA LYS A 65 -14.46 18.70 -4.68
C LYS A 65 -15.80 19.42 -4.61
N GLY A 66 -15.85 20.67 -5.05
CA GLY A 66 -17.04 21.51 -5.03
C GLY A 66 -18.21 20.95 -5.88
N LYS A 67 -19.42 21.51 -5.68
CA LYS A 67 -20.69 21.07 -6.30
C LYS A 67 -20.62 20.88 -7.83
N LEU A 68 -19.89 21.73 -8.54
CA LEU A 68 -19.71 21.66 -10.00
C LEU A 68 -18.95 20.38 -10.43
N SER A 69 -18.05 19.90 -9.60
CA SER A 69 -17.30 18.66 -9.83
C SER A 69 -18.17 17.41 -9.62
N LEU A 70 -19.14 17.48 -8.72
CA LEU A 70 -20.12 16.42 -8.50
C LEU A 70 -21.06 16.26 -9.71
N LEU A 71 -21.49 17.34 -10.34
CA LEU A 71 -22.29 17.31 -11.58
C LEU A 71 -21.54 16.65 -12.75
N LYS A 72 -20.23 16.83 -12.82
CA LYS A 72 -19.36 16.22 -13.87
C LYS A 72 -18.94 14.78 -13.55
N ALA A 73 -19.18 14.31 -12.34
CA ALA A 73 -18.73 13.00 -11.88
C ALA A 73 -19.23 11.82 -12.74
N PRO A 74 -20.52 11.76 -13.17
CA PRO A 74 -20.99 10.68 -14.02
C PRO A 74 -20.27 10.63 -15.37
N LEU A 75 -20.05 11.77 -16.02
CA LEU A 75 -19.34 11.84 -17.29
C LEU A 75 -17.86 11.45 -17.14
N MET A 76 -17.22 11.84 -16.03
CA MET A 76 -15.86 11.42 -15.72
C MET A 76 -15.77 9.91 -15.48
N LEU A 77 -16.73 9.34 -14.77
CA LEU A 77 -16.82 7.89 -14.54
C LEU A 77 -17.00 7.15 -15.86
N LEU A 78 -17.96 7.56 -16.70
CA LEU A 78 -18.19 6.95 -18.01
C LEU A 78 -16.93 6.99 -18.88
N LYS A 79 -16.23 8.13 -18.92
CA LYS A 79 -14.96 8.27 -19.66
C LYS A 79 -13.91 7.30 -19.12
N SER A 80 -13.76 7.20 -17.80
CA SER A 80 -12.80 6.28 -17.17
C SER A 80 -13.14 4.82 -17.45
N VAL A 81 -14.41 4.44 -17.39
CA VAL A 81 -14.89 3.09 -17.74
C VAL A 81 -14.61 2.77 -19.21
N TRP A 82 -14.87 3.71 -20.11
CA TRP A 82 -14.60 3.54 -21.53
C TRP A 82 -13.12 3.35 -21.81
N GLN A 83 -12.26 4.16 -21.18
CA GLN A 83 -10.79 4.03 -21.28
C GLN A 83 -10.33 2.65 -20.77
N ALA A 84 -10.80 2.23 -19.59
CA ALA A 84 -10.47 0.91 -19.02
C ALA A 84 -10.92 -0.23 -19.94
N ARG A 85 -12.14 -0.13 -20.51
CA ARG A 85 -12.65 -1.12 -21.45
C ARG A 85 -11.83 -1.21 -22.74
N ALA A 86 -11.35 -0.09 -23.27
CA ALA A 86 -10.47 -0.07 -24.43
C ALA A 86 -9.14 -0.80 -24.16
N ILE A 87 -8.55 -0.58 -22.97
CA ILE A 87 -7.35 -1.28 -22.51
C ILE A 87 -7.62 -2.79 -22.41
N MET A 88 -8.71 -3.19 -21.76
CA MET A 88 -9.07 -4.61 -21.59
C MET A 88 -9.33 -5.33 -22.92
N ARG A 89 -9.96 -4.64 -23.90
CA ARG A 89 -10.16 -5.22 -25.25
C ARG A 89 -8.85 -5.52 -25.96
N ARG A 90 -7.83 -4.68 -25.75
CA ARG A 90 -6.48 -4.87 -26.31
C ARG A 90 -5.73 -5.98 -25.59
N LEU A 91 -5.76 -5.97 -24.27
CA LEU A 91 -4.99 -6.91 -23.43
C LEU A 91 -5.64 -8.28 -23.30
N LYS A 92 -6.98 -8.35 -23.39
CA LYS A 92 -7.78 -9.57 -23.19
C LYS A 92 -7.38 -10.32 -21.91
N PRO A 93 -7.39 -9.65 -20.72
CA PRO A 93 -6.96 -10.29 -19.50
C PRO A 93 -7.91 -11.42 -19.11
N VAL A 94 -7.37 -12.51 -18.55
CA VAL A 94 -8.16 -13.65 -18.03
C VAL A 94 -8.87 -13.28 -16.73
N CYS A 95 -8.33 -12.32 -15.98
CA CYS A 95 -8.98 -11.71 -14.81
C CYS A 95 -8.41 -10.32 -14.55
N VAL A 96 -9.15 -9.54 -13.75
CA VAL A 96 -8.66 -8.30 -13.16
C VAL A 96 -8.61 -8.42 -11.65
N VAL A 97 -7.59 -7.80 -11.01
CA VAL A 97 -7.43 -7.83 -9.56
C VAL A 97 -7.40 -6.40 -9.04
N GLY A 98 -8.40 -6.02 -8.25
CA GLY A 98 -8.55 -4.69 -7.67
C GLY A 98 -8.06 -4.64 -6.23
N PHE A 99 -7.11 -3.74 -5.96
CA PHE A 99 -6.57 -3.49 -4.61
C PHE A 99 -7.08 -2.19 -3.99
N GLY A 100 -7.82 -1.39 -4.75
CA GLY A 100 -8.31 -0.10 -4.29
C GLY A 100 -7.72 1.09 -5.03
N GLY A 101 -8.03 2.28 -4.53
CA GLY A 101 -7.74 3.52 -5.23
C GLY A 101 -8.81 3.89 -6.27
N TYR A 102 -8.62 5.05 -6.91
CA TYR A 102 -9.65 5.61 -7.82
C TYR A 102 -9.82 4.83 -9.12
N VAL A 103 -8.89 3.98 -9.48
CA VAL A 103 -8.94 3.17 -10.71
C VAL A 103 -9.78 1.92 -10.56
N THR A 104 -9.87 1.38 -9.35
CA THR A 104 -10.51 0.07 -9.10
C THR A 104 -12.01 0.11 -9.39
N GLY A 105 -12.71 1.19 -9.03
CA GLY A 105 -14.13 1.34 -9.33
C GLY A 105 -14.44 1.29 -10.84
N PRO A 106 -13.96 2.25 -11.63
CA PRO A 106 -14.20 2.26 -13.09
C PRO A 106 -13.58 1.05 -13.80
N GLY A 107 -12.41 0.57 -13.36
CA GLY A 107 -11.78 -0.63 -13.92
C GLY A 107 -12.60 -1.90 -13.69
N GLY A 108 -13.08 -2.11 -12.44
CA GLY A 108 -13.93 -3.25 -12.12
C GLY A 108 -15.27 -3.23 -12.84
N LEU A 109 -15.89 -2.05 -12.98
CA LEU A 109 -17.12 -1.91 -13.78
C LEU A 109 -16.87 -2.21 -15.27
N ALA A 110 -15.75 -1.74 -15.82
CA ALA A 110 -15.37 -2.04 -17.19
C ALA A 110 -15.13 -3.55 -17.40
N ALA A 111 -14.51 -4.22 -16.43
CA ALA A 111 -14.30 -5.67 -16.44
C ALA A 111 -15.64 -6.43 -16.42
N LYS A 112 -16.56 -6.04 -15.55
CA LYS A 112 -17.91 -6.61 -15.50
C LYS A 112 -18.62 -6.49 -16.85
N LEU A 113 -18.58 -5.31 -17.47
CA LEU A 113 -19.18 -5.05 -18.79
C LEU A 113 -18.48 -5.79 -19.94
N ALA A 114 -17.24 -6.21 -19.75
CA ALA A 114 -16.46 -6.98 -20.71
C ALA A 114 -16.53 -8.50 -20.45
N GLY A 115 -17.23 -8.98 -19.42
CA GLY A 115 -17.30 -10.37 -19.04
C GLY A 115 -15.99 -10.93 -18.45
N VAL A 116 -15.08 -10.03 -18.00
CA VAL A 116 -13.81 -10.41 -17.39
C VAL A 116 -14.01 -10.61 -15.88
N PRO A 117 -13.58 -11.76 -15.32
CA PRO A 117 -13.68 -12.02 -13.89
C PRO A 117 -12.97 -10.95 -13.05
N VAL A 118 -13.65 -10.45 -12.02
CA VAL A 118 -13.13 -9.45 -11.08
C VAL A 118 -12.77 -10.15 -9.77
N ILE A 119 -11.53 -9.94 -9.32
CA ILE A 119 -11.05 -10.32 -7.99
C ILE A 119 -10.85 -9.02 -7.23
N VAL A 120 -11.32 -8.95 -5.99
CA VAL A 120 -11.12 -7.80 -5.09
C VAL A 120 -10.25 -8.23 -3.93
N HIS A 121 -9.25 -7.44 -3.59
CA HIS A 121 -8.49 -7.58 -2.35
C HIS A 121 -8.59 -6.30 -1.53
N GLU A 122 -9.00 -6.41 -0.26
CA GLU A 122 -9.02 -5.30 0.70
C GLU A 122 -7.92 -5.46 1.74
N GLN A 123 -7.11 -4.41 1.90
CA GLN A 123 -5.95 -4.41 2.78
C GLN A 123 -6.26 -3.89 4.18
N ASN A 124 -7.37 -3.17 4.32
CA ASN A 124 -7.75 -2.48 5.56
C ASN A 124 -8.87 -3.24 6.27
N ALA A 125 -8.97 -3.07 7.59
CA ALA A 125 -10.07 -3.59 8.39
C ALA A 125 -11.43 -2.95 8.03
N VAL A 126 -11.40 -1.75 7.42
CA VAL A 126 -12.59 -1.07 6.91
C VAL A 126 -12.49 -0.98 5.39
N ALA A 127 -13.42 -1.63 4.70
CA ALA A 127 -13.39 -1.69 3.26
C ALA A 127 -13.56 -0.32 2.58
N GLY A 128 -12.70 -0.05 1.61
CA GLY A 128 -12.80 1.12 0.75
C GLY A 128 -14.06 1.11 -0.11
N THR A 129 -14.62 2.29 -0.39
CA THR A 129 -15.88 2.42 -1.16
C THR A 129 -15.81 1.74 -2.53
N ALA A 130 -14.70 1.87 -3.26
CA ALA A 130 -14.54 1.23 -4.57
C ALA A 130 -14.62 -0.31 -4.46
N ASN A 131 -13.91 -0.90 -3.50
CA ASN A 131 -13.92 -2.33 -3.26
C ASN A 131 -15.34 -2.80 -2.85
N ARG A 132 -16.02 -2.11 -1.92
CA ARG A 132 -17.37 -2.44 -1.49
C ARG A 132 -18.37 -2.47 -2.65
N LEU A 133 -18.29 -1.53 -3.57
CA LEU A 133 -19.16 -1.48 -4.75
C LEU A 133 -18.90 -2.61 -5.75
N LEU A 134 -17.72 -3.22 -5.73
CA LEU A 134 -17.38 -4.32 -6.63
C LEU A 134 -17.72 -5.70 -6.07
N VAL A 135 -17.82 -5.85 -4.75
CA VAL A 135 -18.12 -7.14 -4.07
C VAL A 135 -19.31 -7.90 -4.67
N PRO A 136 -20.48 -7.26 -4.95
CA PRO A 136 -21.66 -7.98 -5.43
C PRO A 136 -21.48 -8.72 -6.75
N PHE A 137 -20.46 -8.37 -7.53
CA PHE A 137 -20.19 -9.01 -8.82
C PHE A 137 -18.74 -9.49 -8.97
N ALA A 138 -17.99 -9.49 -7.88
CA ALA A 138 -16.66 -10.07 -7.86
C ALA A 138 -16.72 -11.60 -7.90
N ALA A 139 -15.88 -12.20 -8.73
CA ALA A 139 -15.74 -13.66 -8.78
C ALA A 139 -15.05 -14.19 -7.51
N ARG A 140 -14.20 -13.40 -6.89
CA ARG A 140 -13.56 -13.69 -5.60
C ARG A 140 -13.32 -12.39 -4.82
N VAL A 141 -13.47 -12.50 -3.51
CA VAL A 141 -13.22 -11.41 -2.56
C VAL A 141 -12.19 -11.89 -1.55
N CYS A 142 -11.04 -11.23 -1.54
CA CYS A 142 -9.95 -11.47 -0.59
C CYS A 142 -9.91 -10.31 0.42
N GLU A 143 -9.70 -10.61 1.67
CA GLU A 143 -9.59 -9.62 2.74
C GLU A 143 -8.37 -9.90 3.61
N ALA A 144 -7.70 -8.84 4.07
CA ALA A 144 -6.56 -8.98 4.97
C ALA A 144 -7.00 -9.29 6.40
N PHE A 145 -8.11 -8.70 6.82
CA PHE A 145 -8.67 -8.86 8.16
C PHE A 145 -10.03 -9.56 8.07
N PRO A 146 -10.33 -10.49 8.99
CA PRO A 146 -11.63 -11.12 9.04
C PRO A 146 -12.76 -10.09 9.15
N ASP A 147 -13.90 -10.40 8.54
CA ASP A 147 -15.12 -9.60 8.62
C ASP A 147 -15.06 -8.16 8.08
N THR A 148 -14.04 -7.85 7.27
CA THR A 148 -13.97 -6.58 6.53
C THR A 148 -15.18 -6.42 5.59
N PHE A 149 -15.65 -7.52 4.98
CA PHE A 149 -16.88 -7.58 4.18
C PHE A 149 -17.91 -8.47 4.87
N THR A 150 -19.09 -7.96 5.09
CA THR A 150 -20.12 -8.60 5.90
C THR A 150 -20.76 -9.83 5.27
N LEU A 151 -20.77 -10.02 3.95
CA LEU A 151 -21.38 -11.20 3.29
C LEU A 151 -20.81 -11.43 1.89
N SER A 152 -20.20 -12.59 1.68
CA SER A 152 -19.97 -13.17 0.36
C SER A 152 -19.48 -14.62 0.51
N ASP A 153 -20.14 -15.58 -0.12
CA ASP A 153 -19.69 -16.98 -0.18
C ASP A 153 -18.35 -17.13 -0.91
N SER A 154 -17.99 -16.11 -1.71
CA SER A 154 -16.70 -16.04 -2.42
C SER A 154 -15.59 -15.38 -1.61
N ARG A 155 -15.84 -15.01 -0.33
CA ARG A 155 -14.88 -14.35 0.56
C ARG A 155 -13.83 -15.33 1.07
N ARG A 156 -12.58 -14.84 1.17
CA ARG A 156 -11.46 -15.54 1.80
C ARG A 156 -10.60 -14.54 2.55
N THR A 157 -10.31 -14.83 3.82
CA THR A 157 -9.30 -14.10 4.59
C THR A 157 -7.93 -14.64 4.18
N THR A 158 -7.13 -13.80 3.53
CA THR A 158 -5.82 -14.16 2.95
C THR A 158 -4.65 -13.47 3.63
N GLY A 159 -4.91 -12.52 4.52
CA GLY A 159 -3.89 -11.60 4.99
C GLY A 159 -3.49 -10.59 3.90
N ASN A 160 -2.59 -9.67 4.24
CA ASN A 160 -1.99 -8.75 3.27
C ASN A 160 -0.86 -9.43 2.50
N PRO A 161 -0.82 -9.31 1.17
CA PRO A 161 0.35 -9.70 0.39
C PRO A 161 1.57 -8.87 0.79
N VAL A 162 2.61 -9.55 1.21
CA VAL A 162 3.88 -8.95 1.63
C VAL A 162 4.97 -9.34 0.63
N ARG A 163 5.87 -8.42 0.36
CA ARG A 163 7.03 -8.67 -0.51
C ARG A 163 7.94 -9.73 0.09
N SER A 164 8.41 -10.67 -0.73
CA SER A 164 9.25 -11.79 -0.29
C SER A 164 10.53 -11.34 0.43
N GLU A 165 11.07 -10.19 0.05
CA GLU A 165 12.27 -9.61 0.66
C GLU A 165 12.09 -9.25 2.14
N LEU A 166 10.85 -9.13 2.61
CA LEU A 166 10.53 -8.84 4.01
C LEU A 166 10.39 -10.11 4.88
N PHE A 167 10.37 -11.29 4.27
CA PHE A 167 10.44 -12.56 5.01
C PHE A 167 11.90 -12.84 5.33
N LEU A 168 12.34 -12.32 6.47
CA LEU A 168 13.71 -12.49 6.93
C LEU A 168 13.85 -13.85 7.61
N GLU A 169 14.61 -14.77 7.02
CA GLU A 169 15.11 -15.96 7.69
C GLU A 169 16.30 -15.58 8.60
N THR A 170 16.06 -14.81 9.64
CA THR A 170 17.15 -14.39 10.52
C THR A 170 17.00 -14.98 11.91
N SER A 171 17.97 -15.79 12.29
CA SER A 171 18.30 -15.97 13.71
C SER A 171 18.76 -14.60 14.24
N ARG A 172 17.91 -13.91 15.00
CA ARG A 172 18.28 -12.63 15.59
C ARG A 172 19.40 -12.86 16.62
N PRO A 173 20.51 -12.08 16.56
CA PRO A 173 21.54 -12.16 17.57
C PRO A 173 20.93 -11.90 18.97
N ALA A 174 21.36 -12.63 19.96
CA ALA A 174 20.92 -12.39 21.34
C ALA A 174 21.21 -10.93 21.76
N LEU A 175 20.37 -10.34 22.58
CA LEU A 175 20.55 -8.99 23.12
C LEU A 175 21.74 -8.90 24.10
N ALA A 176 22.26 -10.03 24.57
CA ALA A 176 23.35 -10.07 25.51
C ALA A 176 24.58 -9.29 25.02
N GLY A 177 24.98 -8.26 25.78
CA GLY A 177 26.19 -7.47 25.52
C GLY A 177 26.05 -6.31 24.55
N ARG A 178 24.83 -6.00 24.05
CA ARG A 178 24.59 -4.82 23.19
C ARG A 178 23.30 -4.09 23.58
N LYS A 179 23.18 -2.84 23.12
CA LYS A 179 21.92 -2.09 23.22
C LYS A 179 20.83 -2.72 22.35
N ALA A 180 19.59 -2.63 22.81
CA ALA A 180 18.43 -2.95 21.98
C ALA A 180 18.32 -1.97 20.81
N ARG A 181 17.75 -2.41 19.69
CA ARG A 181 17.58 -1.61 18.45
C ARG A 181 16.11 -1.36 18.22
N LEU A 182 15.73 -0.09 18.30
CA LEU A 182 14.35 0.37 18.15
C LEU A 182 14.14 1.02 16.79
N LEU A 183 13.31 0.40 15.95
CA LEU A 183 12.86 0.97 14.69
C LEU A 183 11.50 1.65 14.89
N ILE A 184 11.39 2.91 14.47
CA ILE A 184 10.15 3.70 14.56
C ILE A 184 9.69 4.04 13.14
N LEU A 185 8.44 3.67 12.80
CA LEU A 185 7.91 3.82 11.46
C LEU A 185 6.68 4.74 11.45
N GLY A 186 6.86 5.98 11.05
CA GLY A 186 5.79 6.96 10.84
C GLY A 186 5.02 6.79 9.53
N GLY A 187 5.54 5.98 8.59
CA GLY A 187 5.05 5.88 7.21
C GLY A 187 5.58 7.01 6.31
N SER A 188 5.21 7.00 5.02
CA SER A 188 5.75 7.93 4.01
C SER A 188 5.40 9.40 4.27
N LEU A 189 4.25 9.67 4.89
CA LEU A 189 3.81 11.02 5.27
C LEU A 189 4.17 11.38 6.71
N GLY A 190 4.74 10.43 7.46
CA GLY A 190 5.04 10.60 8.87
C GLY A 190 3.85 10.36 9.79
N ALA A 191 4.15 10.27 11.09
CA ALA A 191 3.19 10.15 12.17
C ALA A 191 3.56 11.18 13.26
N GLU A 192 2.97 12.36 13.19
CA GLU A 192 3.28 13.46 14.11
C GLU A 192 3.21 13.06 15.59
N PRO A 193 2.25 12.21 16.04
CA PRO A 193 2.28 11.71 17.41
C PRO A 193 3.55 10.93 17.75
N LEU A 194 4.05 10.07 16.86
CA LEU A 194 5.30 9.33 17.10
C LEU A 194 6.50 10.28 17.08
N ASN A 195 6.54 11.22 16.14
CA ASN A 195 7.61 12.20 16.00
C ASN A 195 7.75 13.11 17.24
N LYS A 196 6.66 13.33 17.99
CA LYS A 196 6.64 14.11 19.23
C LYS A 196 6.91 13.26 20.46
N LEU A 197 6.16 12.17 20.64
CA LEU A 197 6.14 11.42 21.88
C LEU A 197 7.40 10.55 22.09
N LEU A 198 7.97 9.98 21.01
CA LEU A 198 9.10 9.05 21.16
C LEU A 198 10.38 9.73 21.69
N PRO A 199 10.78 10.93 21.23
CA PRO A 199 11.92 11.63 21.82
C PRO A 199 11.76 11.87 23.32
N GLU A 200 10.60 12.35 23.74
CA GLU A 200 10.28 12.64 25.14
C GLU A 200 10.23 11.37 26.00
N ALA A 201 9.60 10.29 25.49
CA ALA A 201 9.50 9.03 26.20
C ALA A 201 10.88 8.38 26.39
N LEU A 202 11.72 8.41 25.35
CA LEU A 202 13.08 7.85 25.43
C LEU A 202 14.01 8.68 26.33
N ALA A 203 13.77 9.97 26.49
CA ALA A 203 14.50 10.80 27.46
C ALA A 203 14.30 10.34 28.91
N GLN A 204 13.12 9.75 29.22
CA GLN A 204 12.81 9.23 30.56
C GLN A 204 13.50 7.87 30.86
N VAL A 205 14.05 7.21 29.84
CA VAL A 205 14.85 5.99 30.02
C VAL A 205 16.25 6.38 30.46
N ALA A 206 16.83 5.68 31.43
CA ALA A 206 18.22 5.89 31.87
C ALA A 206 19.18 5.77 30.68
N ALA A 207 20.17 6.63 30.59
CA ALA A 207 21.00 6.79 29.40
C ALA A 207 21.74 5.51 28.97
N ASP A 208 22.13 4.67 29.93
CA ASP A 208 22.77 3.38 29.73
C ASP A 208 21.81 2.29 29.20
N LEU A 209 20.51 2.44 29.46
CA LEU A 209 19.45 1.51 29.01
C LEU A 209 18.78 1.95 27.72
N ARG A 210 19.07 3.16 27.19
CA ARG A 210 18.46 3.66 25.95
C ARG A 210 18.84 2.80 24.76
N PRO A 211 17.86 2.41 23.92
CA PRO A 211 18.13 1.68 22.69
C PRO A 211 18.88 2.54 21.66
N GLU A 212 19.49 1.88 20.69
CA GLU A 212 19.83 2.52 19.42
C GLU A 212 18.53 2.80 18.65
N VAL A 213 18.33 4.02 18.16
CA VAL A 213 17.06 4.44 17.54
C VAL A 213 17.23 4.71 16.06
N PHE A 214 16.37 4.09 15.24
CA PHE A 214 16.21 4.41 13.83
C PHE A 214 14.75 4.82 13.56
N HIS A 215 14.53 6.09 13.15
CA HIS A 215 13.20 6.68 13.05
C HIS A 215 12.92 7.17 11.62
N GLN A 216 11.89 6.60 10.97
CA GLN A 216 11.31 7.14 9.76
C GLN A 216 10.25 8.19 10.11
N ALA A 217 10.62 9.46 10.04
CA ALA A 217 9.77 10.59 10.47
C ALA A 217 8.71 11.00 9.44
N GLY A 218 8.88 10.61 8.17
CA GLY A 218 8.04 11.05 7.05
C GLY A 218 8.62 12.26 6.31
N LYS A 219 8.14 12.46 5.08
CA LYS A 219 8.58 13.55 4.20
C LYS A 219 8.41 14.91 4.86
N ASN A 220 9.48 15.71 4.88
CA ASN A 220 9.56 17.05 5.47
C ASN A 220 9.44 17.12 7.01
N HIS A 221 9.55 15.98 7.72
CA HIS A 221 9.47 15.94 9.18
C HIS A 221 10.77 15.50 9.85
N ASP A 222 11.76 15.09 9.08
CA ASP A 222 13.01 14.51 9.57
C ASP A 222 13.87 15.50 10.34
N GLU A 223 14.06 16.72 9.83
CA GLU A 223 14.87 17.75 10.51
C GLU A 223 14.28 18.14 11.88
N VAL A 224 12.97 18.44 11.92
CA VAL A 224 12.28 18.81 13.17
C VAL A 224 12.29 17.66 14.17
N THR A 225 12.13 16.41 13.68
CA THR A 225 12.17 15.23 14.55
C THR A 225 13.57 14.98 15.10
N ALA A 226 14.60 15.13 14.27
CA ALA A 226 15.99 15.02 14.71
C ALA A 226 16.34 16.09 15.77
N GLU A 227 15.79 17.31 15.62
CA GLU A 227 15.97 18.37 16.61
C GLU A 227 15.30 18.03 17.96
N ARG A 228 14.12 17.45 17.95
CA ARG A 228 13.44 16.95 19.16
C ARG A 228 14.28 15.90 19.90
N TYR A 229 14.89 14.96 19.17
CA TYR A 229 15.80 13.97 19.75
C TYR A 229 17.04 14.62 20.38
N ARG A 230 17.66 15.59 19.69
CA ARG A 230 18.81 16.34 20.23
C ARG A 230 18.44 17.12 21.49
N ALA A 231 17.31 17.83 21.46
CA ALA A 231 16.81 18.57 22.62
C ALA A 231 16.47 17.65 23.82
N ALA A 232 16.04 16.42 23.55
CA ALA A 232 15.76 15.39 24.56
C ALA A 232 17.03 14.67 25.07
N GLY A 233 18.21 14.97 24.51
CA GLY A 233 19.46 14.27 24.83
C GLY A 233 19.45 12.78 24.44
N VAL A 234 18.77 12.42 23.37
CA VAL A 234 18.64 11.05 22.86
C VAL A 234 19.29 10.94 21.49
N ASP A 235 20.22 10.02 21.33
CA ASP A 235 20.82 9.72 20.02
C ASP A 235 19.84 8.94 19.17
N ALA A 236 19.57 9.43 17.95
CA ALA A 236 18.68 8.78 17.00
C ALA A 236 19.11 9.05 15.55
N GLN A 237 19.09 8.02 14.73
CA GLN A 237 19.17 8.17 13.28
C GLN A 237 17.75 8.47 12.77
N VAL A 238 17.54 9.66 12.21
CA VAL A 238 16.24 10.08 11.68
C VAL A 238 16.34 10.23 10.17
N GLN A 239 15.35 9.65 9.45
CA GLN A 239 15.26 9.76 8.00
C GLN A 239 13.82 10.09 7.59
N PRO A 240 13.62 10.85 6.49
CA PRO A 240 12.30 11.11 5.95
C PRO A 240 11.64 9.84 5.42
N PHE A 241 12.43 8.92 4.84
CA PHE A 241 11.95 7.67 4.24
C PHE A 241 13.04 6.59 4.25
N ILE A 242 12.67 5.38 4.65
CA ILE A 242 13.57 4.22 4.64
C ILE A 242 13.31 3.44 3.33
N LYS A 243 14.32 3.39 2.46
CA LYS A 243 14.22 2.68 1.17
C LYS A 243 14.31 1.16 1.35
N ASP A 244 15.27 0.71 2.13
CA ASP A 244 15.48 -0.71 2.40
C ASP A 244 14.82 -1.12 3.72
N MET A 245 13.54 -1.46 3.61
CA MET A 245 12.76 -1.94 4.75
C MET A 245 13.20 -3.32 5.24
N ALA A 246 13.74 -4.17 4.36
CA ALA A 246 14.23 -5.48 4.75
C ALA A 246 15.43 -5.35 5.68
N GLN A 247 16.39 -4.49 5.31
CA GLN A 247 17.52 -4.18 6.17
C GLN A 247 17.09 -3.56 7.50
N ALA A 248 16.14 -2.61 7.47
CA ALA A 248 15.64 -1.95 8.68
C ALA A 248 14.95 -2.93 9.64
N TYR A 249 14.10 -3.82 9.13
CA TYR A 249 13.48 -4.86 9.95
C TYR A 249 14.50 -5.90 10.44
N GLY A 250 15.48 -6.27 9.63
CA GLY A 250 16.57 -7.18 10.04
C GLY A 250 17.46 -6.59 11.14
N TRP A 251 17.64 -5.27 11.12
CA TRP A 251 18.42 -4.55 12.13
C TRP A 251 17.65 -4.45 13.47
N ALA A 252 16.31 -4.30 13.44
CA ALA A 252 15.50 -3.97 14.60
C ALA A 252 15.25 -5.17 15.54
N ASP A 253 15.33 -4.95 16.84
CA ASP A 253 14.85 -5.88 17.86
C ASP A 253 13.37 -5.59 18.20
N LEU A 254 12.99 -4.32 18.19
CA LEU A 254 11.63 -3.84 18.46
C LEU A 254 11.21 -2.82 17.41
N VAL A 255 9.93 -2.89 17.00
CA VAL A 255 9.34 -1.94 16.06
C VAL A 255 8.17 -1.22 16.72
N VAL A 256 8.20 0.11 16.66
CA VAL A 256 7.05 0.95 17.01
C VAL A 256 6.51 1.59 15.74
N CYS A 257 5.26 1.34 15.44
CA CYS A 257 4.62 1.88 14.25
C CYS A 257 3.15 2.22 14.51
N ARG A 258 2.55 2.95 13.58
CA ARG A 258 1.09 3.07 13.55
C ARG A 258 0.50 1.75 13.02
N ALA A 259 -0.60 1.31 13.62
CA ALA A 259 -1.38 0.23 13.04
C ALA A 259 -1.80 0.63 11.61
N GLY A 260 -1.61 -0.26 10.65
CA GLY A 260 -2.20 -0.13 9.32
C GLY A 260 -3.72 -0.17 9.46
N ALA A 261 -4.39 0.73 8.78
CA ALA A 261 -5.85 0.77 8.79
C ALA A 261 -6.43 -0.15 7.75
#